data_8064080faba7d4237aa875b0acc52724
#
_entry.id   8064080faba7d4237aa875b0acc52724
#
_cell.length_a   1.000
_cell.length_b   1.000
_cell.length_c   1.000
_cell.angle_alpha   90.00
_cell.angle_beta   90.00
_cell.angle_gamma   90.00
#
_symmetry.space_group_name_H-M   'P 1'
#
loop_
_entity.id
_entity.type
_entity.pdbx_description
1 polymer ?
#
loop_
_entity_poly.entity_id
_entity_poly.type
_entity_poly.pdbx_seq_one_letter_code
_entity_poly.pdbx_strand_id
1 'polypeptide(L)'
;MEDLKLAILIDADNISPKYVKVILDEAATFGVAACKRIYGDWSDVRLKSWKDALLNNSIIPIQQYSYTTGKNATDSAMIIDAMDLLYGGNLDGFCIVSSDSDFTRLAARLREAGKLVIGMGESKALGPFVKACDQFKYLDLILDHGETDDTAPAAPAAEAAARANAGDDTAINRDSIGRIIHGLIDEMDDGTGWVRTSRVGDQLIKRYPDFDVRNLS
;
A
#
# COMPACT_ATOMS: atom_id res chain seq x y z
N MET A 1 12.46 -13.59 -17.31
CA MET A 1 12.55 -12.24 -16.66
C MET A 1 13.00 -12.50 -15.25
N GLU A 2 14.02 -11.80 -14.75
CA GLU A 2 14.34 -11.87 -13.32
C GLU A 2 13.22 -11.17 -12.54
N ASP A 3 12.80 -11.77 -11.43
CA ASP A 3 11.81 -11.18 -10.56
C ASP A 3 12.41 -9.96 -9.84
N LEU A 4 11.61 -8.90 -9.66
CA LEU A 4 12.04 -7.69 -8.95
C LEU A 4 12.37 -8.03 -7.49
N LYS A 5 13.49 -7.50 -6.98
CA LYS A 5 13.90 -7.64 -5.58
C LYS A 5 13.32 -6.48 -4.76
N LEU A 6 12.46 -6.83 -3.81
CA LEU A 6 11.74 -5.85 -3.00
C LEU A 6 12.21 -5.85 -1.55
N ALA A 7 12.25 -4.68 -0.93
CA ALA A 7 12.26 -4.52 0.52
C ALA A 7 10.83 -4.31 1.02
N ILE A 8 10.40 -5.10 2.00
CA ILE A 8 9.14 -4.88 2.72
C ILE A 8 9.45 -4.26 4.07
N LEU A 9 9.00 -3.03 4.27
CA LEU A 9 9.22 -2.22 5.48
C LEU A 9 7.88 -1.92 6.13
N ILE A 10 7.66 -2.44 7.33
CA ILE A 10 6.37 -2.41 8.03
C ILE A 10 6.47 -1.54 9.27
N ASP A 11 5.55 -0.61 9.42
CA ASP A 11 5.35 0.22 10.59
C ASP A 11 4.41 -0.50 11.57
N ALA A 12 4.96 -1.03 12.68
CA ALA A 12 4.19 -1.80 13.66
C ALA A 12 3.24 -0.94 14.49
N ASP A 13 3.49 0.38 14.58
CA ASP A 13 2.64 1.28 15.35
C ASP A 13 1.33 1.61 14.62
N ASN A 14 1.35 1.56 13.28
CA ASN A 14 0.21 1.90 12.43
C ASN A 14 -0.50 0.71 11.80
N ILE A 15 0.13 -0.47 11.77
CA ILE A 15 -0.39 -1.67 11.07
C ILE A 15 -0.66 -2.80 12.06
N SER A 16 -1.75 -3.53 11.84
CA SER A 16 -2.12 -4.69 12.65
C SER A 16 -1.51 -5.98 12.09
N PRO A 17 -1.09 -6.95 12.96
CA PRO A 17 -0.58 -8.26 12.52
C PRO A 17 -1.58 -9.09 11.68
N LYS A 18 -2.87 -8.80 11.75
CA LYS A 18 -3.90 -9.48 10.93
C LYS A 18 -3.66 -9.31 9.42
N TYR A 19 -2.97 -8.23 9.01
CA TYR A 19 -2.69 -7.95 7.60
C TYR A 19 -1.44 -8.63 7.04
N VAL A 20 -0.64 -9.33 7.86
CA VAL A 20 0.65 -9.88 7.42
C VAL A 20 0.51 -10.76 6.19
N LYS A 21 -0.50 -11.65 6.16
CA LYS A 21 -0.75 -12.51 5.01
C LYS A 21 -1.03 -11.68 3.76
N VAL A 22 -1.94 -10.71 3.85
CA VAL A 22 -2.31 -9.83 2.72
C VAL A 22 -1.11 -9.04 2.23
N ILE A 23 -0.29 -8.49 3.14
CA ILE A 23 0.93 -7.74 2.79
C ILE A 23 1.89 -8.61 1.98
N LEU A 24 2.14 -9.84 2.42
CA LEU A 24 3.08 -10.74 1.75
C LEU A 24 2.53 -11.24 0.42
N ASP A 25 1.25 -11.57 0.35
CA ASP A 25 0.57 -12.02 -0.87
C ASP A 25 0.56 -10.90 -1.93
N GLU A 26 0.22 -9.66 -1.54
CA GLU A 26 0.26 -8.52 -2.45
C GLU A 26 1.70 -8.18 -2.90
N ALA A 27 2.67 -8.19 -1.99
CA ALA A 27 4.06 -7.95 -2.36
C ALA A 27 4.59 -8.98 -3.35
N ALA A 28 4.19 -10.25 -3.21
CA ALA A 28 4.59 -11.33 -4.11
C ALA A 28 4.07 -11.15 -5.55
N THR A 29 3.01 -10.37 -5.76
CA THR A 29 2.52 -10.05 -7.12
C THR A 29 3.46 -9.11 -7.88
N PHE A 30 4.34 -8.39 -7.18
CA PHE A 30 5.29 -7.44 -7.77
C PHE A 30 6.70 -8.02 -7.90
N GLY A 31 7.07 -8.97 -7.05
CA GLY A 31 8.41 -9.54 -7.06
C GLY A 31 8.74 -10.35 -5.82
N VAL A 32 10.02 -10.59 -5.59
CA VAL A 32 10.53 -11.39 -4.48
C VAL A 32 10.97 -10.48 -3.33
N ALA A 33 10.49 -10.76 -2.11
CA ALA A 33 10.92 -10.05 -0.92
C ALA A 33 12.37 -10.41 -0.55
N ALA A 34 13.31 -9.56 -0.92
CA ALA A 34 14.73 -9.71 -0.59
C ALA A 34 15.00 -9.43 0.90
N CYS A 35 14.25 -8.52 1.51
CA CYS A 35 14.23 -8.34 2.96
C CYS A 35 12.84 -7.97 3.46
N LYS A 36 12.54 -8.38 4.69
CA LYS A 36 11.29 -8.09 5.40
C LYS A 36 11.63 -7.56 6.77
N ARG A 37 11.36 -6.29 7.04
CA ARG A 37 11.65 -5.62 8.31
C ARG A 37 10.40 -4.96 8.87
N ILE A 38 10.29 -4.96 10.18
CA ILE A 38 9.21 -4.29 10.89
C ILE A 38 9.78 -3.45 12.03
N TYR A 39 9.30 -2.24 12.17
CA TYR A 39 9.84 -1.22 13.07
C TYR A 39 8.85 -0.95 14.19
N GLY A 40 9.34 -0.86 15.42
CA GLY A 40 8.51 -0.59 16.58
C GLY A 40 9.27 -0.63 17.89
N ASP A 41 8.64 -0.19 18.97
CA ASP A 41 9.15 -0.39 20.32
C ASP A 41 8.70 -1.76 20.86
N TRP A 42 9.51 -2.79 20.65
CA TRP A 42 9.20 -4.17 21.05
C TRP A 42 9.17 -4.38 22.57
N SER A 43 9.50 -3.38 23.36
CA SER A 43 9.25 -3.36 24.82
C SER A 43 7.78 -3.05 25.13
N ASP A 44 7.03 -2.49 24.18
CA ASP A 44 5.60 -2.21 24.33
C ASP A 44 4.76 -3.50 24.29
N VAL A 45 3.91 -3.65 25.28
CA VAL A 45 2.99 -4.80 25.41
C VAL A 45 2.04 -4.92 24.21
N ARG A 46 1.67 -3.79 23.59
CA ARG A 46 0.78 -3.74 22.41
C ARG A 46 1.33 -4.52 21.21
N LEU A 47 2.65 -4.56 21.06
CA LEU A 47 3.29 -5.25 19.94
C LEU A 47 3.50 -6.75 20.17
N LYS A 48 3.14 -7.28 21.34
CA LYS A 48 3.25 -8.73 21.63
C LYS A 48 2.47 -9.62 20.65
N SER A 49 1.36 -9.11 20.12
CA SER A 49 0.53 -9.82 19.13
C SER A 49 1.26 -10.09 17.80
N TRP A 50 2.35 -9.38 17.53
CA TRP A 50 3.16 -9.58 16.33
C TRP A 50 4.05 -10.84 16.38
N LYS A 51 4.35 -11.38 17.58
CA LYS A 51 5.34 -12.41 17.77
C LYS A 51 5.20 -13.61 16.81
N ASP A 52 4.00 -14.18 16.75
CA ASP A 52 3.77 -15.37 15.92
C ASP A 52 3.82 -15.02 14.42
N ALA A 53 3.32 -13.86 14.04
CA ALA A 53 3.40 -13.37 12.68
C ALA A 53 4.85 -13.16 12.21
N LEU A 54 5.72 -12.63 13.07
CA LEU A 54 7.14 -12.42 12.77
C LEU A 54 7.87 -13.75 12.56
N LEU A 55 7.67 -14.71 13.50
CA LEU A 55 8.34 -16.00 13.46
C LEU A 55 7.91 -16.82 12.23
N ASN A 56 6.60 -16.90 11.97
CA ASN A 56 6.05 -17.71 10.89
C ASN A 56 6.38 -17.18 9.50
N ASN A 57 6.69 -15.87 9.37
CA ASN A 57 6.92 -15.22 8.08
C ASN A 57 8.36 -14.72 7.88
N SER A 58 9.28 -15.04 8.83
CA SER A 58 10.68 -14.58 8.79
C SER A 58 10.79 -13.06 8.60
N ILE A 59 10.01 -12.28 9.36
CA ILE A 59 10.07 -10.82 9.38
C ILE A 59 11.02 -10.41 10.52
N ILE A 60 11.99 -9.55 10.21
CA ILE A 60 13.01 -9.11 11.17
C ILE A 60 12.50 -7.89 11.94
N PRO A 61 12.30 -8.01 13.27
CA PRO A 61 11.94 -6.86 14.09
C PRO A 61 13.15 -5.94 14.30
N ILE A 62 12.95 -4.65 14.03
CA ILE A 62 13.92 -3.59 14.31
C ILE A 62 13.43 -2.84 15.54
N GLN A 63 14.25 -2.84 16.60
CA GLN A 63 13.93 -2.15 17.84
C GLN A 63 14.21 -0.66 17.74
N GLN A 64 13.21 0.15 18.07
CA GLN A 64 13.38 1.58 18.27
C GLN A 64 12.72 1.99 19.59
N TYR A 65 13.53 2.38 20.58
CA TYR A 65 13.00 2.88 21.84
C TYR A 65 12.41 4.29 21.69
N SER A 66 11.22 4.47 22.19
CA SER A 66 10.59 5.80 22.27
C SER A 66 11.06 6.51 23.55
N TYR A 67 12.02 7.44 23.42
CA TYR A 67 12.53 8.22 24.56
C TYR A 67 11.51 9.23 25.11
N THR A 68 10.53 9.62 24.31
CA THR A 68 9.44 10.54 24.66
C THR A 68 8.17 10.11 23.98
N THR A 69 7.07 10.07 24.72
CA THR A 69 5.74 9.74 24.20
C THR A 69 5.33 10.75 23.10
N GLY A 70 4.85 10.24 21.96
CA GLY A 70 4.33 11.08 20.86
C GLY A 70 5.38 11.66 19.91
N LYS A 71 6.60 11.10 19.85
CA LYS A 71 7.58 11.43 18.81
C LYS A 71 7.71 10.26 17.82
N ASN A 72 7.85 10.59 16.54
CA ASN A 72 7.98 9.67 15.40
C ASN A 72 9.37 8.99 15.36
N ALA A 73 9.77 8.34 16.48
CA ALA A 73 11.07 7.69 16.58
C ALA A 73 11.13 6.44 15.68
N THR A 74 10.06 5.68 15.64
CA THR A 74 9.89 4.49 14.79
C THR A 74 9.95 4.85 13.32
N ASP A 75 9.24 5.93 12.91
CA ASP A 75 9.23 6.41 11.53
C ASP A 75 10.62 6.83 11.08
N SER A 76 11.34 7.57 11.95
CA SER A 76 12.72 7.99 11.67
C SER A 76 13.66 6.80 11.46
N ALA A 77 13.53 5.74 12.27
CA ALA A 77 14.33 4.52 12.13
C ALA A 77 14.03 3.82 10.79
N MET A 78 12.75 3.71 10.43
CA MET A 78 12.32 3.12 9.15
C MET A 78 12.82 3.94 7.96
N ILE A 79 12.77 5.28 8.03
CA ILE A 79 13.27 6.17 6.97
C ILE A 79 14.78 6.02 6.78
N ILE A 80 15.56 6.01 7.88
CA ILE A 80 17.03 5.85 7.82
C ILE A 80 17.38 4.52 7.19
N ASP A 81 16.78 3.43 7.66
CA ASP A 81 17.04 2.08 7.17
C ASP A 81 16.62 1.92 5.69
N ALA A 82 15.51 2.52 5.27
CA ALA A 82 15.11 2.56 3.87
C ALA A 82 16.15 3.27 2.97
N MET A 83 16.75 4.36 3.46
CA MET A 83 17.81 5.07 2.74
C MET A 83 19.10 4.25 2.69
N ASP A 84 19.47 3.56 3.76
CA ASP A 84 20.63 2.66 3.76
C ASP A 84 20.42 1.50 2.76
N LEU A 85 19.24 0.92 2.71
CA LEU A 85 18.86 -0.10 1.73
C LEU A 85 18.89 0.42 0.30
N LEU A 86 18.45 1.66 0.07
CA LEU A 86 18.50 2.32 -1.24
C LEU A 86 19.94 2.43 -1.75
N TYR A 87 20.83 2.91 -0.90
CA TYR A 87 22.25 3.09 -1.25
C TYR A 87 23.06 1.79 -1.25
N GLY A 88 22.59 0.76 -0.57
CA GLY A 88 23.13 -0.61 -0.64
C GLY A 88 23.00 -1.29 -2.01
N GLY A 89 22.16 -0.78 -2.88
CA GLY A 89 22.23 -0.94 -4.34
C GLY A 89 21.55 -2.16 -4.96
N ASN A 90 21.01 -3.11 -4.19
CA ASN A 90 20.57 -4.41 -4.75
C ASN A 90 19.04 -4.61 -4.75
N LEU A 91 18.27 -3.54 -4.61
CA LEU A 91 16.80 -3.60 -4.60
C LEU A 91 16.23 -2.87 -5.81
N ASP A 92 15.17 -3.43 -6.37
CA ASP A 92 14.44 -2.84 -7.49
C ASP A 92 13.24 -2.02 -7.01
N GLY A 93 12.72 -2.33 -5.80
CA GLY A 93 11.57 -1.63 -5.24
C GLY A 93 11.42 -1.77 -3.73
N PHE A 94 10.46 -1.01 -3.22
CA PHE A 94 10.13 -0.90 -1.79
C PHE A 94 8.63 -1.01 -1.58
N CYS A 95 8.21 -1.89 -0.67
CA CYS A 95 6.86 -1.91 -0.13
C CYS A 95 6.89 -1.15 1.20
N ILE A 96 6.27 0.02 1.28
CA ILE A 96 6.14 0.83 2.49
C ILE A 96 4.76 0.54 3.08
N VAL A 97 4.73 -0.11 4.25
CA VAL A 97 3.50 -0.59 4.87
C VAL A 97 3.17 0.27 6.08
N SER A 98 2.42 1.32 5.86
CA SER A 98 1.91 2.27 6.86
C SER A 98 0.73 3.06 6.30
N SER A 99 -0.09 3.64 7.18
CA SER A 99 -1.13 4.61 6.81
C SER A 99 -0.70 6.05 7.12
N ASP A 100 0.54 6.27 7.59
CA ASP A 100 1.02 7.58 8.00
C ASP A 100 1.55 8.40 6.80
N SER A 101 1.12 9.66 6.74
CA SER A 101 1.55 10.63 5.73
C SER A 101 3.02 11.06 5.86
N ASP A 102 3.66 10.82 7.00
CA ASP A 102 5.07 11.18 7.24
C ASP A 102 6.02 10.42 6.30
N PHE A 103 5.58 9.28 5.77
CA PHE A 103 6.32 8.52 4.75
C PHE A 103 6.20 9.08 3.33
N THR A 104 5.41 10.15 3.10
CA THR A 104 5.27 10.79 1.76
C THR A 104 6.62 11.19 1.16
N ARG A 105 7.50 11.81 1.96
CA ARG A 105 8.82 12.25 1.49
C ARG A 105 9.75 11.07 1.20
N LEU A 106 9.66 10.00 1.97
CA LEU A 106 10.41 8.77 1.71
C LEU A 106 9.98 8.16 0.38
N ALA A 107 8.67 7.97 0.16
CA ALA A 107 8.13 7.42 -1.08
C ALA A 107 8.59 8.23 -2.30
N ALA A 108 8.45 9.56 -2.26
CA ALA A 108 8.92 10.45 -3.32
C ALA A 108 10.43 10.29 -3.58
N ARG A 109 11.25 10.22 -2.52
CA ARG A 109 12.71 10.09 -2.65
C ARG A 109 13.14 8.75 -3.27
N LEU A 110 12.47 7.67 -2.92
CA LEU A 110 12.72 6.34 -3.50
C LEU A 110 12.36 6.32 -5.00
N ARG A 111 11.24 6.93 -5.39
CA ARG A 111 10.83 7.08 -6.79
C ARG A 111 11.79 7.96 -7.58
N GLU A 112 12.26 9.08 -7.01
CA GLU A 112 13.31 9.93 -7.61
C GLU A 112 14.59 9.13 -7.90
N ALA A 113 14.91 8.12 -7.08
CA ALA A 113 16.02 7.21 -7.30
C ALA A 113 15.72 6.08 -8.31
N GLY A 114 14.56 6.12 -8.98
CA GLY A 114 14.15 5.14 -9.97
C GLY A 114 13.70 3.79 -9.41
N LYS A 115 13.34 3.74 -8.11
CA LYS A 115 12.83 2.51 -7.48
C LYS A 115 11.32 2.43 -7.58
N LEU A 116 10.79 1.21 -7.77
CA LEU A 116 9.35 0.96 -7.67
C LEU A 116 8.91 1.14 -6.20
N VAL A 117 7.88 1.94 -5.96
CA VAL A 117 7.34 2.18 -4.62
C VAL A 117 5.89 1.74 -4.54
N ILE A 118 5.65 0.73 -3.70
CA ILE A 118 4.32 0.18 -3.42
C ILE A 118 3.96 0.61 -1.99
N GLY A 119 2.93 1.45 -1.85
CA GLY A 119 2.34 1.77 -0.56
C GLY A 119 1.31 0.72 -0.18
N MET A 120 1.25 0.34 1.09
CA MET A 120 0.22 -0.53 1.63
C MET A 120 -0.26 0.03 2.97
N GLY A 121 -1.56 0.23 3.13
CA GLY A 121 -2.11 0.81 4.36
C GLY A 121 -3.61 0.58 4.45
N GLU A 122 -4.21 1.10 5.51
CA GLU A 122 -5.67 1.10 5.65
C GLU A 122 -6.29 2.26 4.84
N SER A 123 -7.59 2.19 4.58
CA SER A 123 -8.35 3.20 3.82
C SER A 123 -8.33 4.62 4.45
N LYS A 124 -7.86 4.73 5.70
CA LYS A 124 -7.59 6.02 6.37
C LYS A 124 -6.31 6.72 5.89
N ALA A 125 -5.47 6.07 5.06
CA ALA A 125 -4.23 6.66 4.54
C ALA A 125 -4.52 7.95 3.76
N LEU A 126 -3.70 8.98 4.00
CA LEU A 126 -3.92 10.29 3.40
C LEU A 126 -3.47 10.35 1.94
N GLY A 127 -4.22 11.08 1.12
CA GLY A 127 -3.98 11.25 -0.31
C GLY A 127 -2.55 11.62 -0.71
N PRO A 128 -1.81 12.48 0.00
CA PRO A 128 -0.42 12.79 -0.33
C PRO A 128 0.50 11.57 -0.33
N PHE A 129 0.38 10.66 0.64
CA PHE A 129 1.18 9.43 0.67
C PHE A 129 0.79 8.47 -0.44
N VAL A 130 -0.51 8.27 -0.67
CA VAL A 130 -1.05 7.45 -1.76
C VAL A 130 -0.48 7.90 -3.11
N LYS A 131 -0.53 9.22 -3.41
CA LYS A 131 -0.02 9.81 -4.65
C LYS A 131 1.50 9.78 -4.79
N ALA A 132 2.22 9.69 -3.68
CA ALA A 132 3.67 9.57 -3.69
C ALA A 132 4.15 8.17 -4.10
N CYS A 133 3.30 7.15 -4.02
CA CYS A 133 3.60 5.78 -4.44
C CYS A 133 3.35 5.57 -5.95
N ASP A 134 3.95 4.55 -6.55
CA ASP A 134 3.62 4.09 -7.90
C ASP A 134 2.33 3.27 -7.90
N GLN A 135 2.11 2.50 -6.82
CA GLN A 135 0.87 1.81 -6.53
C GLN A 135 0.56 1.86 -5.04
N PHE A 136 -0.72 1.84 -4.68
CA PHE A 136 -1.18 1.79 -3.30
C PHE A 136 -2.24 0.70 -3.11
N LYS A 137 -2.11 -0.10 -2.03
CA LYS A 137 -3.01 -1.20 -1.70
C LYS A 137 -3.69 -0.95 -0.35
N TYR A 138 -5.01 -0.95 -0.36
CA TYR A 138 -5.80 -0.81 0.86
C TYR A 138 -6.02 -2.18 1.50
N LEU A 139 -5.29 -2.44 2.60
CA LEU A 139 -5.22 -3.74 3.27
C LEU A 139 -6.55 -4.16 3.90
N ASP A 140 -7.30 -3.22 4.43
CA ASP A 140 -8.63 -3.45 5.00
C ASP A 140 -9.63 -3.90 3.93
N LEU A 141 -9.66 -3.23 2.78
CA LEU A 141 -10.55 -3.59 1.68
C LEU A 141 -10.20 -4.97 1.09
N ILE A 142 -8.91 -5.27 0.93
CA ILE A 142 -8.47 -6.57 0.41
C ILE A 142 -8.82 -7.71 1.39
N LEU A 143 -8.65 -7.49 2.71
CA LEU A 143 -8.97 -8.48 3.72
C LEU A 143 -10.47 -8.80 3.74
N ASP A 144 -11.32 -7.77 3.70
CA ASP A 144 -12.78 -7.92 3.72
C ASP A 144 -13.29 -8.72 2.51
N HIS A 145 -12.69 -8.53 1.33
CA HIS A 145 -13.03 -9.31 0.14
C HIS A 145 -12.54 -10.76 0.19
N GLY A 146 -11.44 -11.04 0.88
CA GLY A 146 -10.92 -12.40 1.02
C GLY A 146 -11.78 -13.31 1.92
N GLU A 147 -12.53 -12.73 2.85
CA GLU A 147 -13.42 -13.49 3.76
C GLU A 147 -14.79 -13.82 3.14
N THR A 148 -15.18 -13.18 2.04
CA THR A 148 -16.49 -13.37 1.40
C THR A 148 -16.56 -14.51 0.40
N ASP A 149 -15.42 -15.12 0.03
CA ASP A 149 -15.39 -16.18 -1.00
C ASP A 149 -15.76 -17.59 -0.44
N ASP A 150 -15.94 -17.75 0.87
CA ASP A 150 -16.22 -19.05 1.50
C ASP A 150 -17.63 -19.20 2.12
N THR A 151 -18.49 -18.15 2.14
CA THR A 151 -19.88 -18.28 2.60
C THR A 151 -20.79 -17.21 1.98
N ALA A 152 -21.65 -17.58 1.04
CA ALA A 152 -22.85 -16.79 0.70
C ALA A 152 -24.03 -17.22 1.63
N PRO A 153 -25.07 -16.39 1.94
CA PRO A 153 -25.60 -15.24 1.19
C PRO A 153 -25.94 -13.96 1.98
N ALA A 154 -25.95 -12.89 1.25
CA ALA A 154 -26.54 -11.56 1.40
C ALA A 154 -27.48 -11.18 2.54
N ALA A 155 -27.20 -9.96 3.12
CA ALA A 155 -28.18 -8.88 3.34
C ALA A 155 -27.49 -7.64 3.98
N PRO A 156 -28.08 -6.41 4.01
CA PRO A 156 -27.76 -5.35 3.07
C PRO A 156 -26.90 -4.23 3.69
N ALA A 157 -25.87 -3.83 2.97
CA ALA A 157 -25.02 -2.67 3.28
C ALA A 157 -25.75 -1.35 2.93
N ALA A 158 -26.50 -0.80 3.87
CA ALA A 158 -27.20 0.49 3.71
C ALA A 158 -26.74 1.60 4.67
N GLU A 159 -25.78 1.37 5.58
CA GLU A 159 -25.39 2.36 6.61
C GLU A 159 -23.95 2.88 6.56
N ALA A 160 -23.09 2.33 5.72
CA ALA A 160 -21.69 2.78 5.60
C ALA A 160 -21.50 3.98 4.64
N ALA A 161 -22.50 4.27 3.79
CA ALA A 161 -22.40 5.33 2.75
C ALA A 161 -22.63 6.76 3.27
N ALA A 162 -22.93 6.97 4.54
CA ALA A 162 -23.32 8.28 5.07
C ALA A 162 -22.21 9.09 5.77
N ARG A 163 -20.96 8.62 5.81
CA ARG A 163 -19.85 9.32 6.49
C ARG A 163 -18.67 9.75 5.61
N ALA A 164 -18.74 9.55 4.30
CA ALA A 164 -17.67 9.89 3.36
C ALA A 164 -17.91 11.18 2.57
N ASN A 165 -18.63 12.17 3.12
CA ASN A 165 -18.80 13.48 2.49
C ASN A 165 -18.15 14.58 3.33
N ALA A 166 -16.81 14.67 3.25
CA ALA A 166 -16.06 15.91 3.51
C ALA A 166 -14.73 15.87 2.75
N GLY A 167 -14.77 16.30 1.46
CA GLY A 167 -13.65 17.00 0.81
C GLY A 167 -12.32 16.29 0.66
N ASP A 168 -12.21 15.26 -0.16
CA ASP A 168 -11.03 15.10 -1.01
C ASP A 168 -11.44 14.36 -2.31
N ASP A 169 -11.27 15.05 -3.45
CA ASP A 169 -11.69 14.64 -4.80
C ASP A 169 -10.71 13.61 -5.43
N THR A 170 -10.06 12.77 -4.63
CA THR A 170 -8.89 12.00 -5.03
C THR A 170 -9.04 10.47 -5.00
N ALA A 171 -10.08 9.92 -4.39
CA ALA A 171 -10.34 8.49 -4.43
C ALA A 171 -11.25 8.13 -5.60
N ILE A 172 -10.86 7.15 -6.41
CA ILE A 172 -11.73 6.61 -7.46
C ILE A 172 -12.88 5.87 -6.80
N ASN A 173 -14.10 6.37 -7.04
CA ASN A 173 -15.32 5.66 -6.67
C ASN A 173 -16.01 5.09 -7.92
N ARG A 174 -16.98 4.19 -7.70
CA ARG A 174 -17.73 3.52 -8.77
C ARG A 174 -18.40 4.49 -9.74
N ASP A 175 -18.88 5.65 -9.27
CA ASP A 175 -19.59 6.64 -10.09
C ASP A 175 -18.64 7.49 -10.94
N SER A 176 -17.39 7.68 -10.48
CA SER A 176 -16.39 8.47 -11.19
C SER A 176 -15.61 7.65 -12.23
N ILE A 177 -15.44 6.34 -11.99
CA ILE A 177 -14.57 5.49 -12.82
C ILE A 177 -15.04 5.40 -14.28
N GLY A 178 -16.35 5.35 -14.52
CA GLY A 178 -16.89 5.33 -15.88
C GLY A 178 -16.47 6.56 -16.68
N ARG A 179 -16.57 7.74 -16.08
CA ARG A 179 -16.14 9.01 -16.72
C ARG A 179 -14.64 9.05 -16.98
N ILE A 180 -13.85 8.55 -16.03
CA ILE A 180 -12.38 8.47 -16.15
C ILE A 180 -11.98 7.54 -17.30
N ILE A 181 -12.59 6.35 -17.38
CA ILE A 181 -12.32 5.38 -18.45
C ILE A 181 -12.72 5.95 -19.82
N HIS A 182 -13.88 6.57 -19.94
CA HIS A 182 -14.30 7.23 -21.20
C HIS A 182 -13.32 8.31 -21.62
N GLY A 183 -12.92 9.19 -20.69
CA GLY A 183 -11.93 10.24 -20.99
C GLY A 183 -10.57 9.68 -21.43
N LEU A 184 -10.13 8.56 -20.84
CA LEU A 184 -8.90 7.90 -21.25
C LEU A 184 -9.00 7.24 -22.63
N ILE A 185 -10.16 6.65 -22.95
CA ILE A 185 -10.41 6.07 -24.27
C ILE A 185 -10.39 7.16 -25.33
N ASP A 186 -11.08 8.26 -25.10
CA ASP A 186 -11.13 9.40 -26.02
C ASP A 186 -9.74 10.03 -26.26
N GLU A 187 -8.91 10.11 -25.19
CA GLU A 187 -7.53 10.63 -25.29
C GLU A 187 -6.58 9.69 -26.05
N MET A 188 -6.86 8.39 -26.01
CA MET A 188 -5.98 7.34 -26.57
C MET A 188 -6.45 6.81 -27.92
N ASP A 189 -7.64 7.22 -28.38
CA ASP A 189 -8.17 6.82 -29.69
C ASP A 189 -7.38 7.52 -30.82
N ASP A 190 -6.82 6.74 -31.70
CA ASP A 190 -6.09 7.20 -32.89
C ASP A 190 -6.99 7.40 -34.10
N GLY A 191 -8.31 7.49 -33.89
CA GLY A 191 -9.32 7.63 -34.93
C GLY A 191 -9.85 6.31 -35.48
N THR A 192 -9.43 5.18 -34.92
CA THR A 192 -9.92 3.85 -35.29
C THR A 192 -11.17 3.44 -34.51
N GLY A 193 -11.51 4.15 -33.44
CA GLY A 193 -12.60 3.83 -32.52
C GLY A 193 -12.31 2.62 -31.61
N TRP A 194 -11.05 2.15 -31.55
CA TRP A 194 -10.64 1.00 -30.74
C TRP A 194 -9.38 1.27 -29.92
N VAL A 195 -9.48 1.09 -28.61
CA VAL A 195 -8.34 1.16 -27.67
C VAL A 195 -8.16 -0.18 -26.98
N ARG A 196 -6.91 -0.67 -26.89
CA ARG A 196 -6.62 -1.93 -26.19
C ARG A 196 -6.87 -1.75 -24.69
N THR A 197 -7.65 -2.64 -24.08
CA THR A 197 -8.00 -2.61 -22.66
C THR A 197 -6.77 -2.58 -21.74
N SER A 198 -5.68 -3.30 -22.11
CA SER A 198 -4.42 -3.29 -21.36
C SER A 198 -3.81 -1.88 -21.28
N ARG A 199 -3.85 -1.09 -22.37
CA ARG A 199 -3.34 0.28 -22.38
C ARG A 199 -4.16 1.20 -21.48
N VAL A 200 -5.48 1.01 -21.44
CA VAL A 200 -6.37 1.78 -20.53
C VAL A 200 -6.03 1.44 -19.08
N GLY A 201 -5.87 0.15 -18.75
CA GLY A 201 -5.47 -0.31 -17.41
C GLY A 201 -4.12 0.26 -16.96
N ASP A 202 -3.10 0.22 -17.84
CA ASP A 202 -1.78 0.79 -17.56
C ASP A 202 -1.84 2.30 -17.28
N GLN A 203 -2.67 3.05 -18.01
CA GLN A 203 -2.84 4.48 -17.79
C GLN A 203 -3.62 4.79 -16.51
N LEU A 204 -4.63 3.97 -16.18
CA LEU A 204 -5.36 4.10 -14.93
C LEU A 204 -4.43 3.95 -13.72
N ILE A 205 -3.62 2.89 -13.68
CA ILE A 205 -2.68 2.65 -12.58
C ILE A 205 -1.66 3.79 -12.47
N LYS A 206 -1.14 4.32 -13.60
CA LYS A 206 -0.19 5.42 -13.60
C LYS A 206 -0.76 6.75 -13.09
N ARG A 207 -2.03 7.03 -13.37
CA ARG A 207 -2.71 8.28 -12.94
C ARG A 207 -3.31 8.17 -11.54
N TYR A 208 -3.72 6.97 -11.16
CA TYR A 208 -4.40 6.66 -9.92
C TYR A 208 -3.71 5.47 -9.25
N PRO A 209 -2.71 5.71 -8.39
CA PRO A 209 -1.91 4.66 -7.76
C PRO A 209 -2.72 3.68 -6.91
N ASP A 210 -3.87 4.12 -6.39
CA ASP A 210 -4.82 3.35 -5.58
C ASP A 210 -5.90 2.63 -6.39
N PHE A 211 -5.83 2.73 -7.74
CA PHE A 211 -6.78 2.00 -8.60
C PHE A 211 -6.61 0.49 -8.45
N ASP A 212 -7.64 -0.17 -7.91
CA ASP A 212 -7.78 -1.61 -7.88
C ASP A 212 -9.26 -1.96 -8.09
N VAL A 213 -9.54 -2.91 -8.97
CA VAL A 213 -10.93 -3.34 -9.25
C VAL A 213 -11.64 -3.87 -8.01
N ARG A 214 -10.87 -4.41 -7.04
CA ARG A 214 -11.38 -4.89 -5.76
C ARG A 214 -11.91 -3.76 -4.88
N ASN A 215 -11.43 -2.52 -5.05
CA ASN A 215 -11.90 -1.36 -4.31
C ASN A 215 -13.23 -0.80 -4.83
N LEU A 216 -13.78 -1.38 -5.91
CA LEU A 216 -15.00 -0.90 -6.59
C LEU A 216 -16.24 -1.76 -6.30
N SER A 217 -16.10 -2.82 -5.51
CA SER A 217 -17.18 -3.77 -5.18
C SER A 217 -18.01 -3.35 -3.97
#